data_f525888e0f28b61f70910800cf81483f
#
_entry.id   f525888e0f28b61f70910800cf81483f
#
_cell.length_a   1.000
_cell.length_b   1.000
_cell.length_c   1.000
_cell.angle_alpha   90.00
_cell.angle_beta   90.00
_cell.angle_gamma   90.00
#
_symmetry.space_group_name_H-M   'P 1'
#
loop_
_entity.id
_entity.type
_entity.pdbx_description
1 polymer ?
#
loop_
_entity_poly.entity_id
_entity_poly.type
_entity_poly.pdbx_seq_one_letter_code
_entity_poly.pdbx_strand_id
1 'polypeptide(L)'
;MELKGSKTEKNLWEAFAGESQARNKYTYFASKAKKEGYEQISAIFNETANNEKEHAKIWFKLLMENGEIPDTLTCLKMAAAGENEEHTSMYPRMAAEAKEEGFDNIAALFTMVAGIEKEHEERYKALAANIEAGK
;
A
#
# COMPACT_ATOMS: atom_id res chain seq x y z
N MET A 1 13.35 -13.96 22.29
CA MET A 1 12.30 -12.91 22.19
C MET A 1 11.59 -13.00 20.87
N GLU A 2 10.29 -13.01 20.91
CA GLU A 2 9.48 -13.03 19.69
C GLU A 2 9.08 -11.62 19.30
N LEU A 3 9.18 -11.33 18.01
CA LEU A 3 8.74 -10.04 17.48
C LEU A 3 7.22 -9.90 17.55
N LYS A 4 6.51 -10.99 17.25
CA LYS A 4 5.04 -10.99 17.21
C LYS A 4 4.44 -10.55 18.54
N GLY A 5 3.55 -9.55 18.48
CA GLY A 5 2.88 -9.01 19.66
C GLY A 5 3.69 -7.98 20.44
N SER A 6 4.92 -7.69 20.01
CA SER A 6 5.77 -6.74 20.71
C SER A 6 5.49 -5.29 20.29
N LYS A 7 5.97 -4.36 21.10
CA LYS A 7 5.94 -2.94 20.73
C LYS A 7 6.81 -2.69 19.49
N THR A 8 7.89 -3.45 19.33
CA THR A 8 8.79 -3.34 18.19
C THR A 8 8.06 -3.71 16.91
N GLU A 9 7.24 -4.77 16.91
CA GLU A 9 6.44 -5.11 15.75
C GLU A 9 5.52 -3.96 15.36
N LYS A 10 4.83 -3.38 16.31
CA LYS A 10 3.96 -2.23 16.08
C LYS A 10 4.74 -1.06 15.50
N ASN A 11 5.94 -0.80 16.04
CA ASN A 11 6.79 0.28 15.55
C ASN A 11 7.25 0.03 14.11
N LEU A 12 7.52 -1.23 13.76
CA LEU A 12 7.91 -1.57 12.38
C LEU A 12 6.79 -1.29 11.39
N TRP A 13 5.53 -1.60 11.76
CA TRP A 13 4.39 -1.27 10.91
C TRP A 13 4.22 0.24 10.76
N GLU A 14 4.41 0.98 11.84
CA GLU A 14 4.33 2.44 11.80
C GLU A 14 5.44 3.04 10.93
N ALA A 15 6.66 2.51 11.07
CA ALA A 15 7.79 2.95 10.25
C ALA A 15 7.57 2.64 8.78
N PHE A 16 7.07 1.44 8.47
CA PHE A 16 6.74 1.05 7.11
C PHE A 16 5.68 1.98 6.52
N ALA A 17 4.64 2.28 7.28
CA ALA A 17 3.58 3.18 6.81
C ALA A 17 4.11 4.59 6.56
N GLY A 18 4.96 5.11 7.45
CA GLY A 18 5.54 6.43 7.31
C GLY A 18 6.43 6.56 6.07
N GLU A 19 7.31 5.59 5.87
CA GLU A 19 8.19 5.57 4.69
C GLU A 19 7.40 5.42 3.39
N SER A 20 6.35 4.59 3.41
CA SER A 20 5.51 4.38 2.23
C SER A 20 4.76 5.66 1.85
N GLN A 21 4.26 6.40 2.83
CA GLN A 21 3.61 7.68 2.60
C GLN A 21 4.60 8.70 2.06
N ALA A 22 5.80 8.78 2.64
CA ALA A 22 6.84 9.70 2.21
C ALA A 22 7.23 9.43 0.75
N ARG A 23 7.39 8.15 0.40
CA ARG A 23 7.74 7.77 -0.97
C ARG A 23 6.72 8.32 -1.98
N ASN A 24 5.44 8.13 -1.69
CA ASN A 24 4.40 8.60 -2.60
C ASN A 24 4.35 10.13 -2.66
N LYS A 25 4.41 10.79 -1.50
CA LYS A 25 4.39 12.25 -1.44
C LYS A 25 5.54 12.85 -2.25
N TYR A 26 6.75 12.33 -2.08
CA TYR A 26 7.92 12.84 -2.78
C TYR A 26 7.83 12.62 -4.29
N THR A 27 7.22 11.52 -4.74
CA THR A 27 6.96 11.30 -6.16
C THR A 27 6.02 12.38 -6.70
N TYR A 28 4.98 12.72 -5.94
CA TYR A 28 4.05 13.80 -6.34
C TYR A 28 4.74 15.15 -6.35
N PHE A 29 5.58 15.42 -5.33
CA PHE A 29 6.34 16.67 -5.24
C PHE A 29 7.32 16.80 -6.41
N ALA A 30 7.98 15.70 -6.79
CA ALA A 30 8.89 15.69 -7.93
C ALA A 30 8.16 16.05 -9.23
N SER A 31 6.96 15.51 -9.42
CA SER A 31 6.15 15.82 -10.60
C SER A 31 5.77 17.29 -10.64
N LYS A 32 5.37 17.85 -9.50
CA LYS A 32 5.01 19.26 -9.41
C LYS A 32 6.22 20.18 -9.68
N ALA A 33 7.36 19.84 -9.07
CA ALA A 33 8.59 20.63 -9.27
C ALA A 33 9.00 20.64 -10.74
N LYS A 34 8.88 19.48 -11.42
CA LYS A 34 9.20 19.40 -12.84
C LYS A 34 8.30 20.28 -13.69
N LYS A 35 6.99 20.26 -13.41
CA LYS A 35 6.02 21.11 -14.13
C LYS A 35 6.30 22.58 -13.95
N GLU A 36 6.85 22.97 -12.80
CA GLU A 36 7.20 24.37 -12.51
C GLU A 36 8.60 24.75 -12.97
N GLY A 37 9.32 23.83 -13.61
CA GLY A 37 10.63 24.10 -14.18
C GLY A 37 11.81 23.88 -13.25
N TYR A 38 11.60 23.28 -12.09
CA TYR A 38 12.66 23.03 -11.11
C TYR A 38 13.24 21.63 -11.27
N GLU A 39 14.03 21.42 -12.30
CA GLU A 39 14.56 20.08 -12.65
C GLU A 39 15.43 19.47 -11.55
N GLN A 40 16.31 20.26 -10.95
CA GLN A 40 17.19 19.74 -9.89
C GLN A 40 16.38 19.33 -8.66
N ILE A 41 15.42 20.15 -8.26
CA ILE A 41 14.57 19.85 -7.11
C ILE A 41 13.75 18.59 -7.39
N SER A 42 13.21 18.47 -8.60
CA SER A 42 12.46 17.27 -9.02
C SER A 42 13.34 16.03 -8.90
N ALA A 43 14.58 16.08 -9.38
CA ALA A 43 15.51 14.96 -9.31
C ALA A 43 15.82 14.56 -7.86
N ILE A 44 15.97 15.53 -6.97
CA ILE A 44 16.24 15.26 -5.54
C ILE A 44 15.03 14.59 -4.89
N PHE A 45 13.80 15.05 -5.19
CA PHE A 45 12.59 14.39 -4.66
C PHE A 45 12.47 12.96 -5.15
N ASN A 46 12.78 12.70 -6.44
CA ASN A 46 12.74 11.34 -6.97
C ASN A 46 13.79 10.45 -6.31
N GLU A 47 14.98 10.95 -6.10
CA GLU A 47 16.05 10.20 -5.42
C GLU A 47 15.64 9.86 -3.99
N THR A 48 15.10 10.85 -3.27
CA THR A 48 14.65 10.63 -1.89
C THR A 48 13.48 9.63 -1.86
N ALA A 49 12.55 9.72 -2.81
CA ALA A 49 11.45 8.76 -2.91
C ALA A 49 11.96 7.33 -3.06
N ASN A 50 13.01 7.13 -3.89
CA ASN A 50 13.61 5.81 -4.06
C ASN A 50 14.30 5.34 -2.79
N ASN A 51 14.93 6.23 -2.03
CA ASN A 51 15.53 5.89 -0.74
C ASN A 51 14.44 5.46 0.27
N GLU A 52 13.32 6.19 0.29
CA GLU A 52 12.21 5.85 1.20
C GLU A 52 11.61 4.48 0.87
N LYS A 53 11.55 4.13 -0.42
CA LYS A 53 11.10 2.81 -0.86
C LYS A 53 11.99 1.72 -0.29
N GLU A 54 13.32 1.92 -0.32
CA GLU A 54 14.26 0.92 0.20
C GLU A 54 14.19 0.82 1.73
N HIS A 55 13.99 1.94 2.42
CA HIS A 55 13.80 1.93 3.88
C HIS A 55 12.52 1.15 4.24
N ALA A 56 11.43 1.41 3.53
CA ALA A 56 10.18 0.69 3.74
C ALA A 56 10.36 -0.81 3.56
N LYS A 57 11.16 -1.20 2.57
CA LYS A 57 11.45 -2.62 2.30
C LYS A 57 12.19 -3.27 3.47
N ILE A 58 13.12 -2.56 4.10
CA ILE A 58 13.84 -3.07 5.28
C ILE A 58 12.83 -3.43 6.38
N TRP A 59 11.94 -2.50 6.70
CA TRP A 59 10.94 -2.72 7.73
C TRP A 59 9.96 -3.84 7.36
N PHE A 60 9.55 -3.86 6.11
CA PHE A 60 8.63 -4.88 5.62
C PHE A 60 9.22 -6.29 5.71
N LYS A 61 10.48 -6.44 5.31
CA LYS A 61 11.15 -7.75 5.38
C LYS A 61 11.26 -8.26 6.82
N LEU A 62 11.55 -7.37 7.76
CA LEU A 62 11.61 -7.75 9.18
C LEU A 62 10.25 -8.20 9.71
N LEU A 63 9.16 -7.70 9.12
CA LEU A 63 7.81 -8.09 9.51
C LEU A 63 7.38 -9.43 8.89
N MET A 64 8.09 -9.90 7.87
CA MET A 64 7.78 -11.19 7.23
C MET A 64 8.37 -12.34 8.06
N GLU A 65 7.70 -13.49 8.03
CA GLU A 65 8.02 -14.64 8.88
C GLU A 65 9.49 -15.04 8.86
N ASN A 66 10.11 -15.07 7.68
CA ASN A 66 11.51 -15.49 7.54
C ASN A 66 12.45 -14.33 7.26
N GLY A 67 12.01 -13.10 7.51
CA GLY A 67 12.83 -11.93 7.22
C GLY A 67 13.04 -11.64 5.74
N GLU A 68 12.23 -12.27 4.88
CA GLU A 68 12.34 -12.14 3.43
C GLU A 68 10.96 -11.92 2.81
N ILE A 69 10.92 -11.30 1.63
CA ILE A 69 9.68 -11.20 0.86
C ILE A 69 9.28 -12.64 0.50
N PRO A 70 8.03 -13.04 0.76
CA PRO A 70 7.62 -14.42 0.51
C PRO A 70 7.56 -14.75 -0.99
N ASP A 71 7.31 -16.02 -1.32
CA ASP A 71 7.23 -16.43 -2.71
C ASP A 71 6.01 -15.80 -3.41
N THR A 72 5.97 -15.91 -4.72
CA THR A 72 4.95 -15.25 -5.54
C THR A 72 3.54 -15.68 -5.17
N LEU A 73 3.32 -16.97 -4.93
CA LEU A 73 1.99 -17.45 -4.53
C LEU A 73 1.53 -16.81 -3.23
N THR A 74 2.41 -16.77 -2.23
CA THR A 74 2.12 -16.14 -0.95
C THR A 74 1.86 -14.63 -1.13
N CYS A 75 2.67 -13.97 -1.97
CA CYS A 75 2.46 -12.55 -2.27
C CYS A 75 1.09 -12.30 -2.87
N LEU A 76 0.65 -13.16 -3.81
CA LEU A 76 -0.68 -13.04 -4.42
C LEU A 76 -1.80 -13.20 -3.39
N LYS A 77 -1.64 -14.16 -2.47
CA LYS A 77 -2.63 -14.38 -1.42
C LYS A 77 -2.68 -13.21 -0.45
N MET A 78 -1.54 -12.67 -0.08
CA MET A 78 -1.48 -11.49 0.79
C MET A 78 -2.11 -10.27 0.12
N ALA A 79 -1.81 -10.08 -1.16
CA ALA A 79 -2.37 -8.96 -1.93
C ALA A 79 -3.89 -9.09 -2.03
N ALA A 80 -4.40 -10.29 -2.33
CA ALA A 80 -5.84 -10.55 -2.40
C ALA A 80 -6.52 -10.26 -1.05
N ALA A 81 -5.89 -10.67 0.05
CA ALA A 81 -6.44 -10.43 1.39
C ALA A 81 -6.49 -8.95 1.72
N GLY A 82 -5.45 -8.19 1.34
CA GLY A 82 -5.42 -6.73 1.52
C GLY A 82 -6.51 -6.04 0.73
N GLU A 83 -6.66 -6.39 -0.54
CA GLU A 83 -7.72 -5.85 -1.39
C GLU A 83 -9.10 -6.17 -0.84
N ASN A 84 -9.29 -7.40 -0.34
CA ASN A 84 -10.54 -7.81 0.28
C ASN A 84 -10.89 -6.92 1.47
N GLU A 85 -9.95 -6.72 2.39
CA GLU A 85 -10.16 -5.87 3.56
C GLU A 85 -10.53 -4.45 3.15
N GLU A 86 -9.87 -3.92 2.14
CA GLU A 86 -10.11 -2.56 1.67
C GLU A 86 -11.50 -2.39 1.09
N HIS A 87 -11.99 -3.33 0.25
CA HIS A 87 -13.28 -3.12 -0.42
C HIS A 87 -14.48 -3.66 0.37
N THR A 88 -14.28 -4.55 1.33
CA THR A 88 -15.40 -5.07 2.13
C THR A 88 -15.55 -4.37 3.48
N SER A 89 -14.49 -3.80 4.01
CA SER A 89 -14.49 -3.23 5.36
C SER A 89 -14.04 -1.77 5.38
N MET A 90 -12.79 -1.50 5.00
CA MET A 90 -12.19 -0.18 5.16
C MET A 90 -12.89 0.91 4.36
N TYR A 91 -12.95 0.79 3.04
CA TYR A 91 -13.54 1.82 2.20
C TYR A 91 -15.05 1.96 2.38
N PRO A 92 -15.84 0.87 2.52
CA PRO A 92 -17.27 1.04 2.83
C PRO A 92 -17.52 1.81 4.13
N ARG A 93 -16.72 1.54 5.17
CA ARG A 93 -16.82 2.27 6.43
C ARG A 93 -16.48 3.75 6.25
N MET A 94 -15.38 4.02 5.56
CA MET A 94 -14.94 5.38 5.29
C MET A 94 -15.94 6.15 4.44
N ALA A 95 -16.53 5.49 3.44
CA ALA A 95 -17.56 6.11 2.60
C ALA A 95 -18.79 6.48 3.42
N ALA A 96 -19.24 5.59 4.32
CA ALA A 96 -20.37 5.84 5.17
C ALA A 96 -20.11 7.01 6.12
N GLU A 97 -18.95 7.04 6.74
CA GLU A 97 -18.54 8.12 7.63
C GLU A 97 -18.47 9.47 6.89
N ALA A 98 -17.88 9.47 5.69
CA ALA A 98 -17.77 10.68 4.89
C ALA A 98 -19.15 11.22 4.51
N LYS A 99 -20.08 10.34 4.14
CA LYS A 99 -21.43 10.74 3.78
C LYS A 99 -22.17 11.31 4.99
N GLU A 100 -22.02 10.67 6.14
CA GLU A 100 -22.62 11.13 7.38
C GLU A 100 -22.15 12.53 7.76
N GLU A 101 -20.88 12.83 7.49
CA GLU A 101 -20.29 14.13 7.77
C GLU A 101 -20.53 15.16 6.66
N GLY A 102 -21.23 14.79 5.60
CA GLY A 102 -21.58 15.71 4.50
C GLY A 102 -20.54 15.78 3.38
N PHE A 103 -19.55 14.90 3.38
CA PHE A 103 -18.53 14.87 2.33
C PHE A 103 -18.92 13.89 1.22
N ASP A 104 -20.01 14.22 0.50
CA ASP A 104 -20.57 13.33 -0.52
C ASP A 104 -19.61 12.98 -1.65
N ASN A 105 -18.81 13.95 -2.11
CA ASN A 105 -17.84 13.71 -3.17
C ASN A 105 -16.74 12.75 -2.72
N ILE A 106 -16.27 12.90 -1.48
CA ILE A 106 -15.26 12.01 -0.92
C ILE A 106 -15.82 10.62 -0.73
N ALA A 107 -17.08 10.52 -0.24
CA ALA A 107 -17.74 9.23 -0.09
C ALA A 107 -17.83 8.49 -1.43
N ALA A 108 -18.18 9.21 -2.51
CA ALA A 108 -18.26 8.62 -3.85
C ALA A 108 -16.90 8.11 -4.32
N LEU A 109 -15.83 8.83 -4.00
CA LEU A 109 -14.46 8.40 -4.35
C LEU A 109 -14.07 7.13 -3.60
N PHE A 110 -14.37 7.05 -2.31
CA PHE A 110 -14.10 5.82 -1.54
C PHE A 110 -14.85 4.62 -2.14
N THR A 111 -16.12 4.81 -2.51
CA THR A 111 -16.92 3.75 -3.12
C THR A 111 -16.35 3.32 -4.47
N MET A 112 -15.93 4.29 -5.28
CA MET A 112 -15.32 4.01 -6.60
C MET A 112 -14.04 3.19 -6.45
N VAL A 113 -13.16 3.60 -5.54
CA VAL A 113 -11.90 2.89 -5.31
C VAL A 113 -12.16 1.49 -4.76
N ALA A 114 -13.15 1.33 -3.88
CA ALA A 114 -13.53 0.01 -3.38
C ALA A 114 -13.90 -0.94 -4.52
N GLY A 115 -14.60 -0.44 -5.54
CA GLY A 115 -14.94 -1.24 -6.72
C GLY A 115 -13.71 -1.70 -7.50
N ILE A 116 -12.71 -0.82 -7.60
CA ILE A 116 -11.43 -1.16 -8.25
C ILE A 116 -10.68 -2.20 -7.43
N GLU A 117 -10.67 -2.06 -6.11
CA GLU A 117 -10.01 -3.02 -5.22
C GLU A 117 -10.63 -4.42 -5.33
N LYS A 118 -11.95 -4.48 -5.53
CA LYS A 118 -12.64 -5.75 -5.73
C LYS A 118 -12.15 -6.45 -7.00
N GLU A 119 -11.96 -5.70 -8.08
CA GLU A 119 -11.43 -6.24 -9.33
C GLU A 119 -9.99 -6.73 -9.15
N HIS A 120 -9.19 -6.01 -8.38
CA HIS A 120 -7.82 -6.41 -8.05
C HIS A 120 -7.81 -7.73 -7.30
N GLU A 121 -8.68 -7.89 -6.32
CA GLU A 121 -8.79 -9.13 -5.56
C GLU A 121 -9.12 -10.31 -6.46
N GLU A 122 -10.11 -10.15 -7.34
CA GLU A 122 -10.53 -11.22 -8.26
C GLU A 122 -9.36 -11.64 -9.16
N ARG A 123 -8.60 -10.67 -9.65
CA ARG A 123 -7.44 -10.94 -10.49
C ARG A 123 -6.34 -11.69 -9.74
N TYR A 124 -6.03 -11.26 -8.53
CA TYR A 124 -4.99 -11.92 -7.73
C TYR A 124 -5.39 -13.35 -7.35
N LYS A 125 -6.66 -13.57 -7.04
CA LYS A 125 -7.16 -14.92 -6.74
C LYS A 125 -7.06 -15.84 -7.96
N ALA A 126 -7.40 -15.33 -9.13
CA ALA A 126 -7.32 -16.11 -10.37
C ALA A 126 -5.86 -16.50 -10.67
N LEU A 127 -4.93 -15.55 -10.51
CA LEU A 127 -3.51 -15.82 -10.73
C LEU A 127 -2.96 -16.83 -9.72
N ALA A 128 -3.37 -16.71 -8.46
CA ALA A 128 -2.96 -17.64 -7.41
C ALA A 128 -3.46 -19.05 -7.74
N ALA A 129 -4.72 -19.16 -8.17
CA ALA A 129 -5.29 -20.45 -8.58
C ALA A 129 -4.52 -21.08 -9.75
N ASN A 130 -4.06 -20.25 -10.69
CA ASN A 130 -3.27 -20.74 -11.82
C ASN A 130 -1.94 -21.33 -11.35
N ILE A 131 -1.26 -20.66 -10.43
CA ILE A 131 0.01 -21.17 -9.88
C ILE A 131 -0.23 -22.49 -9.17
N GLU A 132 -1.29 -22.58 -8.35
CA GLU A 132 -1.63 -23.80 -7.61
C GLU A 132 -1.99 -24.95 -8.55
N ALA A 133 -2.53 -24.65 -9.72
CA ALA A 133 -2.86 -25.65 -10.75
C ALA A 133 -1.68 -25.99 -11.66
N GLY A 134 -0.51 -25.39 -11.43
CA GLY A 134 0.69 -25.66 -12.23
C GLY A 134 0.71 -24.98 -13.60
N LYS A 135 -0.04 -23.88 -13.73
CA LYS A 135 -0.12 -23.15 -15.01
C LYS A 135 0.77 -21.93 -15.09
#